data_1d58b38f3d9c3978dc178a3701e00911
#
_entry.id   1d58b38f3d9c3978dc178a3701e00911
#
_cell.length_a   1.000
_cell.length_b   1.000
_cell.length_c   1.000
_cell.angle_alpha   90.00
_cell.angle_beta   90.00
_cell.angle_gamma   90.00
#
_symmetry.space_group_name_H-M   'P 1'
#
loop_
_entity.id
_entity.type
_entity.pdbx_description
1 polymer ?
#
loop_
_entity_poly.entity_id
_entity_poly.type
_entity_poly.pdbx_seq_one_letter_code
_entity_poly.pdbx_strand_id
1 'polypeptide(L)'
;MAKSEGRWWIWGAWLTIGVGVVGFGIVLFTLYGINLGPISHEHAAWSSFGSLLSGFFMVASTGATVATLLFLAHQNKQIQKTNIEQQRVTNAQLAAMNFEQYVNHRRFFMERLNELQSMFGNTFVFENRDALYNKVFPKNTPTNLEFKAEVVTDPGSQNYLGALNLHLSVLRNYAKSPSGKDDGRWLVGKLINLSEALDLRMVNEVAEGDLEFKGQRTPLNIYGADEFVMVATAIYDSFMFYTGNDKAERLIFPMGRSANDSLMKYFLGREEYPEIVKVLKPLPGLEMLERIYFDLCGIETEHFGYLEPLYAQLMEIFSSPTGVQKLRNNVYIADLLETGRRCTAKALARSEKGADDYNKLKVISEDLDILIALK
;
A
#
# COMPACT_ATOMS: atom_id res chain seq x y z
N MET A 1 17.47 -39.08 21.67
CA MET A 1 18.23 -40.05 22.50
C MET A 1 19.68 -39.96 22.11
N ALA A 2 20.48 -39.05 22.67
CA ALA A 2 21.89 -38.89 22.44
C ALA A 2 22.66 -39.73 23.44
N LYS A 3 23.47 -40.63 22.93
CA LYS A 3 24.21 -41.66 23.58
C LYS A 3 25.01 -41.19 24.84
N SER A 4 24.78 -41.86 25.94
CA SER A 4 25.50 -41.75 27.21
C SER A 4 26.94 -42.35 27.16
N GLU A 5 27.47 -42.60 25.96
CA GLU A 5 28.75 -43.30 25.78
C GLU A 5 30.01 -42.49 26.20
N GLY A 6 29.90 -41.15 26.31
CA GLY A 6 31.05 -40.32 26.71
C GLY A 6 31.32 -40.25 28.23
N ARG A 7 30.38 -40.59 29.08
CA ARG A 7 30.56 -40.49 30.54
C ARG A 7 31.32 -41.62 31.15
N TRP A 8 31.19 -42.84 30.65
CA TRP A 8 31.88 -44.02 31.18
C TRP A 8 33.39 -43.95 31.01
N TRP A 9 33.87 -43.42 29.92
CA TRP A 9 35.29 -43.23 29.67
C TRP A 9 35.95 -42.25 30.66
N ILE A 10 35.29 -41.17 30.97
CA ILE A 10 35.75 -40.17 31.96
C ILE A 10 35.81 -40.80 33.37
N TRP A 11 34.78 -41.53 33.78
CA TRP A 11 34.77 -42.24 35.05
C TRP A 11 35.85 -43.32 35.11
N GLY A 12 36.05 -44.04 34.02
CA GLY A 12 37.12 -45.01 33.90
C GLY A 12 38.51 -44.37 34.05
N ALA A 13 38.78 -43.24 33.44
CA ALA A 13 40.02 -42.49 33.58
C ALA A 13 40.27 -42.02 35.02
N TRP A 14 39.28 -41.49 35.72
CA TRP A 14 39.38 -41.06 37.11
C TRP A 14 39.59 -42.24 38.06
N LEU A 15 38.95 -43.37 37.82
CA LEU A 15 39.10 -44.58 38.60
C LEU A 15 40.49 -45.16 38.41
N THR A 16 41.04 -45.17 37.18
CA THR A 16 42.40 -45.63 36.89
C THR A 16 43.45 -44.76 37.58
N ILE A 17 43.29 -43.45 37.53
CA ILE A 17 44.17 -42.49 38.22
C ILE A 17 44.10 -42.71 39.74
N GLY A 18 42.90 -42.82 40.31
CA GLY A 18 42.69 -43.05 41.72
C GLY A 18 43.34 -44.34 42.20
N VAL A 19 43.08 -45.46 41.51
CA VAL A 19 43.70 -46.78 41.80
C VAL A 19 45.21 -46.72 41.66
N GLY A 20 45.73 -46.02 40.61
CA GLY A 20 47.16 -45.84 40.39
C GLY A 20 47.84 -45.08 41.53
N VAL A 21 47.23 -44.00 42.01
CA VAL A 21 47.75 -43.21 43.16
C VAL A 21 47.76 -44.03 44.44
N VAL A 22 46.65 -44.72 44.75
CA VAL A 22 46.53 -45.54 45.95
C VAL A 22 47.52 -46.72 45.88
N GLY A 23 47.58 -47.40 44.73
CA GLY A 23 48.54 -48.53 44.53
C GLY A 23 49.99 -48.10 44.65
N PHE A 24 50.35 -46.96 44.08
CA PHE A 24 51.72 -46.44 44.23
C PHE A 24 52.02 -46.04 45.67
N GLY A 25 51.05 -45.44 46.40
CA GLY A 25 51.16 -45.14 47.84
C GLY A 25 51.43 -46.41 48.65
N ILE A 26 50.67 -47.50 48.42
CA ILE A 26 50.87 -48.79 49.08
C ILE A 26 52.28 -49.35 48.80
N VAL A 27 52.72 -49.35 47.53
CA VAL A 27 54.04 -49.79 47.15
C VAL A 27 55.11 -48.96 47.85
N LEU A 28 54.96 -47.67 47.94
CA LEU A 28 55.88 -46.74 48.58
C LEU A 28 56.01 -46.99 50.10
N PHE A 29 54.88 -47.17 50.77
CA PHE A 29 54.85 -47.53 52.20
C PHE A 29 55.43 -48.91 52.48
N THR A 30 55.19 -49.87 51.54
CA THR A 30 55.76 -51.23 51.68
C THR A 30 57.26 -51.21 51.46
N LEU A 31 57.75 -50.53 50.46
CA LEU A 31 59.19 -50.36 50.21
C LEU A 31 59.92 -49.64 51.36
N TYR A 32 59.24 -48.60 51.89
CA TYR A 32 59.74 -47.93 53.13
C TYR A 32 59.91 -48.91 54.29
N GLY A 33 58.87 -49.70 54.61
CA GLY A 33 58.90 -50.67 55.71
C GLY A 33 59.98 -51.79 55.56
N ILE A 34 60.18 -52.25 54.30
CA ILE A 34 61.19 -53.31 53.96
C ILE A 34 62.63 -52.78 54.08
N ASN A 35 62.87 -51.54 53.58
CA ASN A 35 64.23 -51.03 53.42
C ASN A 35 64.74 -50.19 54.58
N LEU A 36 63.81 -49.54 55.36
CA LEU A 36 64.15 -48.60 56.43
C LEU A 36 63.72 -49.07 57.84
N GLY A 37 63.06 -50.22 57.90
CA GLY A 37 62.68 -50.81 59.13
C GLY A 37 61.43 -50.18 59.82
N PRO A 38 61.10 -50.45 61.12
CA PRO A 38 59.95 -49.88 61.79
C PRO A 38 60.04 -48.36 61.87
N ILE A 39 58.88 -47.68 61.97
CA ILE A 39 58.78 -46.22 62.02
C ILE A 39 59.76 -45.65 63.02
N SER A 40 60.77 -44.90 62.54
CA SER A 40 61.79 -44.28 63.30
C SER A 40 61.27 -43.08 64.11
N HIS A 41 61.82 -42.88 65.36
CA HIS A 41 61.55 -41.68 66.17
C HIS A 41 62.54 -40.52 65.86
N GLU A 42 63.45 -40.70 64.93
CA GLU A 42 64.47 -39.71 64.63
C GLU A 42 63.92 -38.65 63.61
N HIS A 43 64.21 -37.39 63.88
CA HIS A 43 63.76 -36.24 62.97
C HIS A 43 64.29 -36.32 61.53
N ALA A 44 65.51 -36.84 61.36
CA ALA A 44 66.11 -36.98 60.04
C ALA A 44 65.37 -37.98 59.15
N ALA A 45 64.90 -39.11 59.68
CA ALA A 45 64.11 -40.11 58.99
C ALA A 45 62.75 -39.58 58.55
N TRP A 46 62.08 -38.80 59.39
CA TRP A 46 60.80 -38.12 59.09
C TRP A 46 60.96 -37.04 58.05
N SER A 47 62.09 -36.28 58.05
CA SER A 47 62.39 -35.27 56.98
C SER A 47 62.58 -35.93 55.64
N SER A 48 63.30 -37.06 55.57
CA SER A 48 63.51 -37.83 54.33
C SER A 48 62.21 -38.42 53.78
N PHE A 49 61.35 -38.96 54.68
CA PHE A 49 60.02 -39.46 54.31
C PHE A 49 59.11 -38.32 53.80
N GLY A 50 59.14 -37.18 54.50
CA GLY A 50 58.39 -36.01 54.08
C GLY A 50 58.77 -35.49 52.68
N SER A 51 60.04 -35.46 52.35
CA SER A 51 60.50 -35.06 51.01
C SER A 51 60.10 -36.06 49.92
N LEU A 52 60.13 -37.38 50.23
CA LEU A 52 59.67 -38.41 49.30
C LEU A 52 58.15 -38.34 49.04
N LEU A 53 57.40 -38.13 50.11
CA LEU A 53 55.94 -37.90 50.06
C LEU A 53 55.59 -36.64 49.28
N SER A 54 56.35 -35.55 49.51
CA SER A 54 56.19 -34.31 48.77
C SER A 54 56.43 -34.50 47.27
N GLY A 55 57.46 -35.24 46.90
CA GLY A 55 57.73 -35.59 45.48
C GLY A 55 56.59 -36.38 44.83
N PHE A 56 56.03 -37.35 45.61
CA PHE A 56 54.87 -38.10 45.13
C PHE A 56 53.65 -37.23 44.91
N PHE A 57 53.32 -36.37 45.85
CA PHE A 57 52.16 -35.47 45.72
C PHE A 57 52.38 -34.44 44.59
N MET A 58 53.57 -33.99 44.33
CA MET A 58 53.93 -33.13 43.24
C MET A 58 53.63 -33.79 41.89
N VAL A 59 54.01 -35.02 41.67
CA VAL A 59 53.72 -35.78 40.44
C VAL A 59 52.25 -36.06 40.32
N ALA A 60 51.54 -36.44 41.39
CA ALA A 60 50.12 -36.68 41.39
C ALA A 60 49.29 -35.39 41.05
N SER A 61 49.71 -34.27 41.64
CA SER A 61 49.09 -32.95 41.38
C SER A 61 49.31 -32.51 39.95
N THR A 62 50.53 -32.69 39.40
CA THR A 62 50.81 -32.38 37.99
C THR A 62 49.98 -33.24 37.04
N GLY A 63 49.86 -34.55 37.31
CA GLY A 63 49.00 -35.44 36.56
C GLY A 63 47.51 -35.03 36.59
N ALA A 64 47.02 -34.66 37.76
CA ALA A 64 45.66 -34.15 37.93
C ALA A 64 45.39 -32.82 37.15
N THR A 65 46.40 -31.92 37.17
CA THR A 65 46.32 -30.67 36.43
C THR A 65 46.26 -30.90 34.91
N VAL A 66 47.12 -31.79 34.41
CA VAL A 66 47.12 -32.15 32.98
C VAL A 66 45.79 -32.78 32.55
N ALA A 67 45.26 -33.73 33.40
CA ALA A 67 43.97 -34.35 33.15
C ALA A 67 42.83 -33.32 33.10
N THR A 68 42.86 -32.35 34.03
CA THR A 68 41.88 -31.24 34.04
C THR A 68 41.99 -30.36 32.78
N LEU A 69 43.20 -30.02 32.35
CA LEU A 69 43.38 -29.22 31.13
C LEU A 69 42.90 -29.97 29.87
N LEU A 70 43.15 -31.26 29.75
CA LEU A 70 42.63 -32.08 28.66
C LEU A 70 41.11 -32.18 28.68
N PHE A 71 40.51 -32.32 29.85
CA PHE A 71 39.08 -32.31 30.02
C PHE A 71 38.47 -30.97 29.60
N LEU A 72 39.05 -29.84 30.05
CA LEU A 72 38.61 -28.50 29.66
C LEU A 72 38.77 -28.26 28.14
N ALA A 73 39.85 -28.71 27.55
CA ALA A 73 40.07 -28.64 26.10
C ALA A 73 38.98 -29.41 25.32
N HIS A 74 38.63 -30.63 25.80
CA HIS A 74 37.56 -31.42 25.21
C HIS A 74 36.21 -30.77 25.37
N GLN A 75 35.92 -30.24 26.56
CA GLN A 75 34.68 -29.52 26.84
C GLN A 75 34.54 -28.25 25.96
N ASN A 76 35.60 -27.45 25.85
CA ASN A 76 35.63 -26.29 24.98
C ASN A 76 35.33 -26.64 23.51
N LYS A 77 35.88 -27.73 23.02
CA LYS A 77 35.60 -28.23 21.65
C LYS A 77 34.15 -28.64 21.47
N GLN A 78 33.51 -29.22 22.48
CA GLN A 78 32.08 -29.53 22.46
C GLN A 78 31.23 -28.27 22.49
N ILE A 79 31.57 -27.31 23.36
CA ILE A 79 30.87 -26.02 23.45
C ILE A 79 30.93 -25.27 22.11
N GLN A 80 32.11 -25.21 21.48
CA GLN A 80 32.26 -24.61 20.16
C GLN A 80 31.35 -25.23 19.11
N LYS A 81 31.29 -26.57 19.05
CA LYS A 81 30.40 -27.27 18.11
C LYS A 81 28.92 -26.94 18.40
N THR A 82 28.53 -26.98 19.64
CA THR A 82 27.15 -26.65 20.04
C THR A 82 26.79 -25.19 19.71
N ASN A 83 27.72 -24.24 19.92
CA ASN A 83 27.53 -22.85 19.57
C ASN A 83 27.35 -22.64 18.06
N ILE A 84 28.15 -23.30 17.23
CA ILE A 84 28.03 -23.25 15.77
C ILE A 84 26.66 -23.81 15.33
N GLU A 85 26.25 -24.94 15.90
CA GLU A 85 24.98 -25.56 15.60
C GLU A 85 23.79 -24.69 16.05
N GLN A 86 23.90 -24.08 17.23
CA GLN A 86 22.91 -23.15 17.76
C GLN A 86 22.81 -21.87 16.93
N GLN A 87 23.94 -21.31 16.47
CA GLN A 87 23.94 -20.19 15.54
C GLN A 87 23.24 -20.55 14.23
N ARG A 88 23.51 -21.75 13.67
CA ARG A 88 22.85 -22.21 12.44
C ARG A 88 21.34 -22.32 12.62
N VAL A 89 20.88 -22.89 13.73
CA VAL A 89 19.45 -23.00 14.05
C VAL A 89 18.82 -21.62 14.24
N THR A 90 19.49 -20.73 14.97
CA THR A 90 19.01 -19.34 15.18
C THR A 90 18.89 -18.57 13.87
N ASN A 91 19.89 -18.67 12.98
CA ASN A 91 19.85 -18.04 11.67
C ASN A 91 18.71 -18.59 10.81
N ALA A 92 18.49 -19.91 10.84
CA ALA A 92 17.37 -20.53 10.12
C ALA A 92 16.01 -20.07 10.67
N GLN A 93 15.87 -19.92 12.00
CA GLN A 93 14.67 -19.40 12.63
C GLN A 93 14.41 -17.92 12.28
N LEU A 94 15.47 -17.10 12.28
CA LEU A 94 15.35 -15.68 11.87
C LEU A 94 14.94 -15.56 10.41
N ALA A 95 15.51 -16.39 9.53
CA ALA A 95 15.12 -16.40 8.12
C ALA A 95 13.65 -16.83 7.92
N ALA A 96 13.20 -17.86 8.65
CA ALA A 96 11.80 -18.30 8.62
C ALA A 96 10.85 -17.22 9.16
N MET A 97 11.22 -16.56 10.25
CA MET A 97 10.43 -15.47 10.83
C MET A 97 10.34 -14.26 9.90
N ASN A 98 11.44 -13.86 9.27
CA ASN A 98 11.44 -12.76 8.29
C ASN A 98 10.52 -13.10 7.09
N PHE A 99 10.61 -14.33 6.59
CA PHE A 99 9.73 -14.80 5.51
C PHE A 99 8.24 -14.75 5.93
N GLU A 100 7.92 -15.23 7.11
CA GLU A 100 6.55 -15.20 7.64
C GLU A 100 6.03 -13.76 7.82
N GLN A 101 6.87 -12.88 8.35
CA GLN A 101 6.53 -11.47 8.49
C GLN A 101 6.28 -10.81 7.13
N TYR A 102 7.11 -11.10 6.11
CA TYR A 102 6.90 -10.61 4.75
C TYR A 102 5.57 -11.09 4.15
N VAL A 103 5.27 -12.38 4.28
CA VAL A 103 4.01 -12.95 3.78
C VAL A 103 2.81 -12.32 4.48
N ASN A 104 2.87 -12.18 5.81
CA ASN A 104 1.80 -11.56 6.59
C ASN A 104 1.62 -10.08 6.24
N HIS A 105 2.70 -9.32 6.11
CA HIS A 105 2.66 -7.91 5.72
C HIS A 105 2.01 -7.74 4.35
N ARG A 106 2.41 -8.56 3.36
CA ARG A 106 1.79 -8.54 2.03
C ARG A 106 0.31 -8.93 2.08
N ARG A 107 -0.06 -9.95 2.85
CA ARG A 107 -1.46 -10.37 3.03
C ARG A 107 -2.31 -9.25 3.62
N PHE A 108 -1.88 -8.59 4.69
CA PHE A 108 -2.59 -7.47 5.29
C PHE A 108 -2.75 -6.29 4.32
N PHE A 109 -1.76 -6.02 3.49
CA PHE A 109 -1.90 -5.02 2.43
C PHE A 109 -3.01 -5.39 1.45
N MET A 110 -3.08 -6.66 0.99
CA MET A 110 -4.14 -7.14 0.10
C MET A 110 -5.52 -7.08 0.76
N GLU A 111 -5.62 -7.44 2.05
CA GLU A 111 -6.85 -7.32 2.84
C GLU A 111 -7.30 -5.85 2.91
N ARG A 112 -6.36 -4.93 3.12
CA ARG A 112 -6.66 -3.50 3.13
C ARG A 112 -7.17 -2.98 1.78
N LEU A 113 -6.64 -3.46 0.66
CA LEU A 113 -7.17 -3.14 -0.67
C LEU A 113 -8.61 -3.65 -0.84
N ASN A 114 -8.92 -4.86 -0.33
CA ASN A 114 -10.29 -5.39 -0.34
C ASN A 114 -11.25 -4.55 0.51
N GLU A 115 -10.83 -4.10 1.68
CA GLU A 115 -11.62 -3.20 2.54
C GLU A 115 -11.94 -1.90 1.82
N LEU A 116 -10.95 -1.29 1.16
CA LEU A 116 -11.14 -0.08 0.37
C LEU A 116 -12.16 -0.30 -0.77
N GLN A 117 -12.04 -1.41 -1.51
CA GLN A 117 -13.02 -1.74 -2.54
C GLN A 117 -14.44 -1.88 -1.96
N SER A 118 -14.57 -2.60 -0.84
CA SER A 118 -15.86 -2.80 -0.17
C SER A 118 -16.45 -1.50 0.36
N MET A 119 -15.62 -0.58 0.88
CA MET A 119 -16.04 0.73 1.38
C MET A 119 -16.72 1.55 0.29
N PHE A 120 -16.29 1.41 -0.96
CA PHE A 120 -16.85 2.09 -2.13
C PHE A 120 -17.80 1.18 -2.95
N GLY A 121 -18.42 0.19 -2.31
CA GLY A 121 -19.45 -0.65 -2.93
C GLY A 121 -18.93 -1.57 -4.04
N ASN A 122 -17.64 -1.90 -4.04
CA ASN A 122 -16.97 -2.72 -5.07
C ASN A 122 -17.13 -2.17 -6.50
N THR A 123 -17.23 -0.86 -6.64
CA THR A 123 -17.41 -0.19 -7.94
C THR A 123 -16.16 -0.28 -8.82
N PHE A 124 -14.98 -0.43 -8.22
CA PHE A 124 -13.70 -0.60 -8.89
C PHE A 124 -12.90 -1.77 -8.31
N VAL A 125 -11.89 -2.20 -9.04
CA VAL A 125 -10.87 -3.16 -8.59
C VAL A 125 -9.48 -2.59 -8.79
N PHE A 126 -8.54 -3.02 -7.96
CA PHE A 126 -7.11 -2.83 -8.22
C PHE A 126 -6.66 -3.92 -9.19
N GLU A 127 -6.18 -3.55 -10.38
CA GLU A 127 -5.88 -4.49 -11.45
C GLU A 127 -4.67 -5.38 -11.12
N ASN A 128 -3.59 -4.78 -10.67
CA ASN A 128 -2.37 -5.51 -10.29
C ASN A 128 -1.93 -5.17 -8.87
N ARG A 129 -2.56 -5.84 -7.90
CA ARG A 129 -2.31 -5.61 -6.47
C ARG A 129 -0.87 -5.91 -6.06
N ASP A 130 -0.24 -6.90 -6.70
CA ASP A 130 1.13 -7.30 -6.41
C ASP A 130 2.13 -6.24 -6.88
N ALA A 131 1.91 -5.72 -8.09
CA ALA A 131 2.69 -4.60 -8.58
C ALA A 131 2.50 -3.35 -7.71
N LEU A 132 1.28 -3.11 -7.24
CA LEU A 132 0.97 -2.01 -6.33
C LEU A 132 1.71 -2.13 -5.00
N TYR A 133 1.73 -3.35 -4.39
CA TYR A 133 2.53 -3.61 -3.20
C TYR A 133 4.01 -3.29 -3.42
N ASN A 134 4.58 -3.74 -4.53
CA ASN A 134 5.99 -3.50 -4.86
C ASN A 134 6.29 -2.01 -5.16
N LYS A 135 5.32 -1.25 -5.70
CA LYS A 135 5.44 0.20 -5.87
C LYS A 135 5.46 0.93 -4.52
N VAL A 136 4.62 0.51 -3.58
CA VAL A 136 4.55 1.11 -2.23
C VAL A 136 5.75 0.72 -1.38
N PHE A 137 6.20 -0.54 -1.47
CA PHE A 137 7.31 -1.11 -0.70
C PHE A 137 8.39 -1.69 -1.62
N PRO A 138 9.15 -0.86 -2.35
CA PRO A 138 10.10 -1.34 -3.37
C PRO A 138 11.29 -2.11 -2.79
N LYS A 139 11.59 -1.94 -1.50
CA LYS A 139 12.71 -2.61 -0.82
C LYS A 139 12.31 -3.92 -0.13
N ASN A 140 11.02 -4.22 -0.05
CA ASN A 140 10.54 -5.40 0.65
C ASN A 140 10.73 -6.66 -0.17
N THR A 141 11.41 -7.62 0.45
CA THR A 141 11.68 -8.95 -0.08
C THR A 141 11.44 -9.99 1.01
N PRO A 142 11.39 -11.28 0.69
CA PRO A 142 11.27 -12.34 1.70
C PRO A 142 12.41 -12.34 2.75
N THR A 143 13.52 -11.69 2.47
CA THR A 143 14.69 -11.62 3.36
C THR A 143 14.89 -10.25 4.01
N ASN A 144 14.17 -9.23 3.53
CA ASN A 144 14.23 -7.86 4.05
C ASN A 144 12.84 -7.25 4.11
N LEU A 145 12.39 -6.85 5.28
CA LEU A 145 11.09 -6.22 5.47
C LEU A 145 11.25 -4.87 6.16
N GLU A 146 10.78 -3.83 5.47
CA GLU A 146 10.61 -2.48 6.01
C GLU A 146 9.11 -2.18 6.15
N PHE A 147 8.66 -1.84 7.34
CA PHE A 147 7.26 -1.46 7.59
C PHE A 147 6.96 -0.02 7.23
N LYS A 148 7.99 0.83 7.26
CA LYS A 148 7.87 2.25 6.92
C LYS A 148 8.36 2.50 5.51
N ALA A 149 7.54 3.14 4.69
CA ALA A 149 7.94 3.69 3.40
C ALA A 149 7.96 5.21 3.47
N GLU A 150 9.07 5.82 3.10
CA GLU A 150 9.21 7.28 3.12
C GLU A 150 8.45 7.91 1.95
N VAL A 151 7.92 9.12 2.20
CA VAL A 151 7.31 9.96 1.16
C VAL A 151 8.33 11.00 0.72
N VAL A 152 8.86 10.86 -0.48
CA VAL A 152 9.82 11.80 -1.07
C VAL A 152 9.14 12.54 -2.21
N THR A 153 8.99 13.86 -2.07
CA THR A 153 8.28 14.72 -3.04
C THR A 153 9.21 15.46 -4.00
N ASP A 154 10.51 15.16 -3.94
CA ASP A 154 11.48 15.85 -4.78
C ASP A 154 11.23 15.59 -6.28
N PRO A 155 11.31 16.62 -7.14
CA PRO A 155 11.21 16.46 -8.57
C PRO A 155 12.28 15.50 -9.11
N GLY A 156 11.84 14.40 -9.75
CA GLY A 156 12.73 13.36 -10.27
C GLY A 156 12.94 12.16 -9.34
N SER A 157 12.41 12.19 -8.13
CA SER A 157 12.35 11.02 -7.25
C SER A 157 11.43 9.96 -7.86
N GLN A 158 11.87 8.69 -7.87
CA GLN A 158 11.03 7.54 -8.25
C GLN A 158 10.14 7.05 -7.10
N ASN A 159 9.89 7.90 -6.09
CA ASN A 159 9.08 7.55 -4.95
C ASN A 159 7.59 7.55 -5.32
N TYR A 160 6.97 6.36 -5.25
CA TYR A 160 5.57 6.18 -5.63
C TYR A 160 4.59 7.00 -4.78
N LEU A 161 4.76 7.02 -3.45
CA LEU A 161 3.91 7.79 -2.54
C LEU A 161 4.07 9.30 -2.76
N GLY A 162 5.29 9.75 -3.03
CA GLY A 162 5.58 11.13 -3.40
C GLY A 162 4.92 11.53 -4.73
N ALA A 163 4.93 10.66 -5.73
CA ALA A 163 4.24 10.88 -7.01
C ALA A 163 2.72 11.00 -6.83
N LEU A 164 2.10 10.12 -6.03
CA LEU A 164 0.67 10.21 -5.71
C LEU A 164 0.34 11.52 -4.98
N ASN A 165 1.16 11.92 -4.02
CA ASN A 165 1.00 13.19 -3.32
C ASN A 165 1.04 14.38 -4.30
N LEU A 166 1.98 14.35 -5.25
CA LEU A 166 2.08 15.39 -6.27
C LEU A 166 0.83 15.44 -7.15
N HIS A 167 0.32 14.29 -7.63
CA HIS A 167 -0.91 14.26 -8.41
C HIS A 167 -2.09 14.87 -7.66
N LEU A 168 -2.29 14.48 -6.40
CA LEU A 168 -3.37 15.01 -5.55
C LEU A 168 -3.18 16.50 -5.25
N SER A 169 -1.97 16.96 -4.96
CA SER A 169 -1.68 18.37 -4.68
C SER A 169 -1.92 19.26 -5.90
N VAL A 170 -1.63 18.78 -7.10
CA VAL A 170 -1.89 19.49 -8.36
C VAL A 170 -3.39 19.66 -8.60
N LEU A 171 -4.19 18.61 -8.36
CA LEU A 171 -5.65 18.67 -8.45
C LEU A 171 -6.25 19.59 -7.38
N ARG A 172 -5.72 19.54 -6.15
CA ARG A 172 -6.13 20.45 -5.05
C ARG A 172 -5.88 21.92 -5.41
N ASN A 173 -4.75 22.23 -6.02
CA ASN A 173 -4.44 23.59 -6.44
C ASN A 173 -5.39 24.06 -7.54
N TYR A 174 -5.72 23.19 -8.48
CA TYR A 174 -6.74 23.46 -9.50
C TYR A 174 -8.10 23.76 -8.86
N ALA A 175 -8.56 22.93 -7.89
CA ALA A 175 -9.82 23.13 -7.21
C ALA A 175 -9.91 24.47 -6.46
N LYS A 176 -8.80 24.96 -5.89
CA LYS A 176 -8.72 26.25 -5.18
C LYS A 176 -8.78 27.47 -6.11
N SER A 177 -8.26 27.33 -7.30
CA SER A 177 -8.19 28.40 -8.29
C SER A 177 -8.35 27.81 -9.69
N PRO A 178 -9.58 27.47 -10.10
CA PRO A 178 -9.85 27.03 -11.44
C PRO A 178 -9.45 28.17 -12.39
N SER A 179 -8.42 27.95 -13.21
CA SER A 179 -8.05 28.93 -14.21
C SER A 179 -9.11 28.90 -15.30
N GLY A 180 -9.80 30.02 -15.50
CA GLY A 180 -10.98 30.14 -16.38
C GLY A 180 -10.74 29.98 -17.88
N LYS A 181 -9.70 29.28 -18.31
CA LYS A 181 -9.41 28.93 -19.70
C LYS A 181 -9.43 27.40 -19.85
N ASP A 182 -10.32 26.93 -20.67
CA ASP A 182 -10.41 25.63 -21.39
C ASP A 182 -9.46 24.49 -20.93
N ASP A 183 -9.45 24.22 -19.61
CA ASP A 183 -8.53 23.29 -18.96
C ASP A 183 -9.02 21.83 -19.00
N GLY A 184 -10.10 21.54 -19.70
CA GLY A 184 -10.68 20.20 -19.75
C GLY A 184 -9.68 19.14 -20.18
N ARG A 185 -8.87 19.41 -21.20
CA ARG A 185 -7.81 18.49 -21.68
C ARG A 185 -6.76 18.21 -20.61
N TRP A 186 -6.30 19.26 -19.96
CA TRP A 186 -5.34 19.16 -18.87
C TRP A 186 -5.91 18.36 -17.69
N LEU A 187 -7.14 18.67 -17.32
CA LEU A 187 -7.84 18.02 -16.20
C LEU A 187 -8.06 16.52 -16.48
N VAL A 188 -8.56 16.16 -17.66
CA VAL A 188 -8.68 14.76 -18.11
C VAL A 188 -7.35 14.03 -17.97
N GLY A 189 -6.26 14.63 -18.49
CA GLY A 189 -4.92 14.02 -18.39
C GLY A 189 -4.46 13.82 -16.96
N LYS A 190 -4.72 14.77 -16.04
CA LYS A 190 -4.34 14.64 -14.64
C LYS A 190 -5.16 13.57 -13.90
N LEU A 191 -6.45 13.50 -14.15
CA LEU A 191 -7.34 12.50 -13.55
C LEU A 191 -7.01 11.09 -14.06
N ILE A 192 -6.76 10.92 -15.37
CA ILE A 192 -6.35 9.64 -15.95
C ILE A 192 -5.00 9.20 -15.36
N ASN A 193 -4.01 10.07 -15.29
CA ASN A 193 -2.70 9.75 -14.72
C ASN A 193 -2.82 9.31 -13.25
N LEU A 194 -3.71 9.91 -12.47
CA LEU A 194 -3.98 9.50 -11.10
C LEU A 194 -4.65 8.12 -11.05
N SER A 195 -5.61 7.85 -11.95
CA SER A 195 -6.27 6.55 -12.06
C SER A 195 -5.29 5.43 -12.43
N GLU A 196 -4.41 5.67 -13.42
CA GLU A 196 -3.35 4.72 -13.79
C GLU A 196 -2.31 4.53 -12.66
N ALA A 197 -1.96 5.61 -11.97
CA ALA A 197 -1.04 5.51 -10.84
C ALA A 197 -1.60 4.62 -9.71
N LEU A 198 -2.90 4.71 -9.44
CA LEU A 198 -3.60 3.88 -8.45
C LEU A 198 -3.97 2.49 -8.95
N ASP A 199 -3.75 2.20 -10.24
CA ASP A 199 -4.05 0.90 -10.87
C ASP A 199 -5.52 0.48 -10.74
N LEU A 200 -6.43 1.45 -10.92
CA LEU A 200 -7.86 1.30 -10.72
C LEU A 200 -8.58 1.01 -12.03
N ARG A 201 -9.47 0.02 -12.00
CA ARG A 201 -10.35 -0.34 -13.10
C ARG A 201 -11.80 -0.41 -12.63
N MET A 202 -12.72 0.18 -13.42
CA MET A 202 -14.16 0.11 -13.14
C MET A 202 -14.73 -1.26 -13.51
N VAL A 203 -15.62 -1.80 -12.65
CA VAL A 203 -16.25 -3.11 -12.88
C VAL A 203 -17.76 -3.07 -12.92
N ASN A 204 -18.37 -1.94 -12.54
CA ASN A 204 -19.81 -1.75 -12.58
C ASN A 204 -20.37 -1.73 -14.01
N GLU A 205 -21.68 -1.74 -14.14
CA GLU A 205 -22.36 -1.45 -15.41
C GLU A 205 -21.96 -0.08 -15.94
N VAL A 206 -22.01 0.09 -17.27
CA VAL A 206 -21.70 1.36 -17.92
C VAL A 206 -22.72 2.42 -17.49
N ALA A 207 -22.21 3.50 -16.95
CA ALA A 207 -23.00 4.68 -16.64
C ALA A 207 -22.74 5.81 -17.65
N GLU A 208 -23.71 6.73 -17.71
CA GLU A 208 -23.55 7.94 -18.51
C GLU A 208 -22.35 8.76 -18.03
N GLY A 209 -21.49 9.14 -18.95
CA GLY A 209 -20.30 9.94 -18.62
C GLY A 209 -19.07 9.16 -18.16
N ASP A 210 -19.12 7.83 -18.11
CA ASP A 210 -17.96 7.02 -17.80
C ASP A 210 -16.86 7.21 -18.83
N LEU A 211 -15.61 7.25 -18.36
CA LEU A 211 -14.45 7.39 -19.22
C LEU A 211 -13.77 6.03 -19.44
N GLU A 212 -13.49 5.77 -20.70
CA GLU A 212 -12.64 4.67 -21.15
C GLU A 212 -11.29 5.21 -21.60
N PHE A 213 -10.20 4.60 -21.16
CA PHE A 213 -8.84 4.92 -21.55
C PHE A 213 -8.14 3.66 -22.08
N LYS A 214 -7.64 3.72 -23.32
CA LYS A 214 -7.00 2.57 -23.99
C LYS A 214 -7.84 1.30 -23.99
N GLY A 215 -9.15 1.41 -24.13
CA GLY A 215 -10.07 0.27 -24.14
C GLY A 215 -10.43 -0.27 -22.75
N GLN A 216 -10.02 0.39 -21.69
CA GLN A 216 -10.35 0.02 -20.31
C GLN A 216 -11.17 1.11 -19.62
N ARG A 217 -12.23 0.72 -18.92
CA ARG A 217 -13.02 1.68 -18.14
C ARG A 217 -12.28 2.10 -16.89
N THR A 218 -12.13 3.40 -16.75
CA THR A 218 -11.56 4.04 -15.57
C THR A 218 -12.65 4.35 -14.54
N PRO A 219 -12.34 4.54 -13.25
CA PRO A 219 -13.31 4.99 -12.25
C PRO A 219 -13.65 6.49 -12.38
N LEU A 220 -13.41 7.08 -13.54
CA LEU A 220 -13.68 8.47 -13.84
C LEU A 220 -15.03 8.60 -14.54
N ASN A 221 -15.82 9.57 -14.07
CA ASN A 221 -17.05 10.00 -14.73
C ASN A 221 -17.03 11.51 -14.90
N ILE A 222 -17.40 12.00 -16.08
CA ILE A 222 -17.32 13.45 -16.39
C ILE A 222 -18.26 14.31 -15.54
N TYR A 223 -19.29 13.70 -14.96
CA TYR A 223 -20.24 14.38 -14.05
C TYR A 223 -19.87 14.20 -12.57
N GLY A 224 -18.85 13.39 -12.27
CA GLY A 224 -18.49 12.96 -10.91
C GLY A 224 -16.99 13.06 -10.62
N ALA A 225 -16.30 14.13 -11.06
CA ALA A 225 -14.89 14.33 -10.76
C ALA A 225 -14.58 14.32 -9.26
N ASP A 226 -15.48 14.85 -8.45
CA ASP A 226 -15.38 14.88 -6.99
C ASP A 226 -15.38 13.48 -6.38
N GLU A 227 -16.22 12.57 -6.88
CA GLU A 227 -16.33 11.20 -6.40
C GLU A 227 -15.02 10.44 -6.59
N PHE A 228 -14.42 10.57 -7.78
CA PHE A 228 -13.14 9.94 -8.05
C PHE A 228 -12.01 10.50 -7.19
N VAL A 229 -11.92 11.83 -7.04
CA VAL A 229 -10.89 12.47 -6.20
C VAL A 229 -11.05 12.06 -4.74
N MET A 230 -12.28 11.91 -4.25
CA MET A 230 -12.57 11.41 -2.91
C MET A 230 -12.06 9.96 -2.74
N VAL A 231 -12.34 9.08 -3.70
CA VAL A 231 -11.85 7.69 -3.70
C VAL A 231 -10.32 7.67 -3.72
N ALA A 232 -9.70 8.41 -4.64
CA ALA A 232 -8.24 8.47 -4.76
C ALA A 232 -7.57 8.99 -3.48
N THR A 233 -8.16 10.00 -2.85
CA THR A 233 -7.66 10.54 -1.57
C THR A 233 -7.78 9.50 -0.44
N ALA A 234 -8.90 8.79 -0.34
CA ALA A 234 -9.08 7.76 0.67
C ALA A 234 -8.10 6.60 0.51
N ILE A 235 -7.80 6.21 -0.74
CA ILE A 235 -6.77 5.20 -1.04
C ILE A 235 -5.39 5.71 -0.62
N TYR A 236 -5.04 6.94 -0.98
CA TYR A 236 -3.77 7.55 -0.60
C TYR A 236 -3.60 7.66 0.92
N ASP A 237 -4.61 8.13 1.65
CA ASP A 237 -4.61 8.20 3.11
C ASP A 237 -4.45 6.82 3.75
N SER A 238 -5.04 5.80 3.14
CA SER A 238 -4.87 4.43 3.58
C SER A 238 -3.44 3.93 3.37
N PHE A 239 -2.80 4.28 2.24
CA PHE A 239 -1.39 3.95 2.01
C PHE A 239 -0.49 4.68 2.99
N MET A 240 -0.72 5.96 3.26
CA MET A 240 0.02 6.73 4.26
C MET A 240 -0.05 6.07 5.63
N PHE A 241 -1.24 5.71 6.08
CA PHE A 241 -1.42 5.01 7.35
C PHE A 241 -0.69 3.67 7.38
N TYR A 242 -0.83 2.86 6.32
CA TYR A 242 -0.23 1.53 6.24
C TYR A 242 1.31 1.58 6.18
N THR A 243 1.87 2.63 5.63
CA THR A 243 3.32 2.86 5.53
C THR A 243 3.92 3.59 6.74
N GLY A 244 3.14 3.80 7.82
CA GLY A 244 3.60 4.45 9.04
C GLY A 244 3.92 5.94 8.86
N ASN A 245 3.28 6.59 7.89
CA ASN A 245 3.34 8.03 7.71
C ASN A 245 2.12 8.69 8.35
N ASP A 246 2.28 9.93 8.76
CA ASP A 246 1.15 10.74 9.21
C ASP A 246 0.17 10.93 8.04
N LYS A 247 -1.12 10.93 8.37
CA LYS A 247 -2.13 11.25 7.36
C LYS A 247 -1.78 12.62 6.80
N ALA A 248 -1.70 12.71 5.48
CA ALA A 248 -1.58 14.01 4.83
C ALA A 248 -2.69 14.92 5.35
N GLU A 249 -2.42 16.22 5.49
CA GLU A 249 -3.49 17.21 5.75
C GLU A 249 -4.68 16.84 4.86
N ARG A 250 -5.87 16.71 5.45
CA ARG A 250 -7.08 16.21 4.76
C ARG A 250 -7.15 16.77 3.35
N LEU A 251 -6.75 15.96 2.38
CA LEU A 251 -6.74 16.32 0.96
C LEU A 251 -8.16 16.27 0.36
N ILE A 252 -9.20 16.09 1.21
CA ILE A 252 -10.58 16.16 0.75
C ILE A 252 -10.85 17.60 0.36
N PHE A 253 -10.88 17.82 -0.92
CA PHE A 253 -11.24 19.09 -1.54
C PHE A 253 -12.27 18.80 -2.63
N PRO A 254 -13.39 19.51 -2.64
CA PRO A 254 -14.31 19.40 -3.75
C PRO A 254 -13.64 20.03 -4.99
N MET A 255 -13.66 19.31 -6.10
CA MET A 255 -13.23 19.86 -7.39
C MET A 255 -14.18 20.97 -7.85
N GLY A 256 -15.42 20.88 -7.35
CA GLY A 256 -16.46 21.81 -7.64
C GLY A 256 -17.06 21.63 -9.04
N ARG A 257 -18.16 22.30 -9.25
CA ARG A 257 -18.91 22.22 -10.50
C ARG A 257 -18.10 22.62 -11.73
N SER A 258 -17.20 23.60 -11.62
CA SER A 258 -16.34 24.03 -12.71
C SER A 258 -15.49 22.91 -13.31
N ALA A 259 -15.15 21.90 -12.52
CA ALA A 259 -14.42 20.73 -13.01
C ALA A 259 -15.32 19.85 -13.90
N ASN A 260 -16.55 19.56 -13.46
CA ASN A 260 -17.51 18.81 -14.27
C ASN A 260 -17.85 19.58 -15.58
N ASP A 261 -18.09 20.89 -15.48
CA ASP A 261 -18.35 21.74 -16.65
C ASP A 261 -17.17 21.72 -17.64
N SER A 262 -15.93 21.78 -17.13
CA SER A 262 -14.72 21.69 -17.99
C SER A 262 -14.57 20.32 -18.64
N LEU A 263 -14.88 19.23 -17.94
CA LEU A 263 -14.87 17.88 -18.49
C LEU A 263 -15.95 17.69 -19.56
N MET A 264 -17.19 18.06 -19.26
CA MET A 264 -18.30 17.98 -20.21
C MET A 264 -18.00 18.79 -21.48
N LYS A 265 -17.56 20.05 -21.31
CA LYS A 265 -17.22 20.93 -22.45
C LYS A 265 -16.08 20.37 -23.30
N TYR A 266 -15.10 19.72 -22.67
CA TYR A 266 -14.00 19.08 -23.38
C TYR A 266 -14.47 17.95 -24.31
N PHE A 267 -15.44 17.14 -23.88
CA PHE A 267 -15.98 16.04 -24.66
C PHE A 267 -17.19 16.40 -25.54
N LEU A 268 -17.71 17.60 -25.41
CA LEU A 268 -18.84 18.06 -26.24
C LEU A 268 -18.37 18.38 -27.64
N GLY A 269 -18.91 17.64 -28.63
CA GLY A 269 -18.64 17.89 -30.04
C GLY A 269 -17.20 17.59 -30.52
N ARG A 270 -16.41 16.84 -29.73
CA ARG A 270 -15.06 16.41 -30.10
C ARG A 270 -15.03 14.98 -30.58
N GLU A 271 -14.65 14.81 -31.84
CA GLU A 271 -14.25 13.53 -32.42
C GLU A 271 -12.73 13.25 -32.22
N GLU A 272 -11.98 14.22 -31.70
CA GLU A 272 -10.52 14.15 -31.59
C GLU A 272 -10.09 13.18 -30.48
N TYR A 273 -9.38 12.13 -30.85
CA TYR A 273 -8.79 11.05 -30.02
C TYR A 273 -9.75 9.97 -29.52
N PRO A 274 -10.72 9.48 -30.33
CA PRO A 274 -11.64 8.42 -29.90
C PRO A 274 -10.94 7.10 -29.58
N GLU A 275 -9.67 6.92 -30.01
CA GLU A 275 -8.93 5.68 -29.81
C GLU A 275 -8.27 5.58 -28.41
N ILE A 276 -7.97 6.73 -27.78
CA ILE A 276 -7.21 6.76 -26.51
C ILE A 276 -8.13 7.05 -25.32
N VAL A 277 -8.99 8.06 -25.45
CA VAL A 277 -9.93 8.46 -24.38
C VAL A 277 -11.31 8.61 -24.99
N LYS A 278 -12.27 7.85 -24.46
CA LYS A 278 -13.67 7.92 -24.88
C LYS A 278 -14.55 8.21 -23.67
N VAL A 279 -15.61 8.99 -23.89
CA VAL A 279 -16.69 9.11 -22.95
C VAL A 279 -17.86 8.24 -23.41
N LEU A 280 -18.42 7.46 -22.49
CA LEU A 280 -19.53 6.57 -22.76
C LEU A 280 -20.84 7.30 -22.44
N LYS A 281 -21.67 7.50 -23.44
CA LYS A 281 -22.98 8.19 -23.34
C LYS A 281 -24.07 7.33 -24.00
N PRO A 282 -24.44 6.20 -23.38
CA PRO A 282 -25.45 5.29 -23.94
C PRO A 282 -26.85 5.91 -24.11
N LEU A 283 -27.17 6.97 -23.36
CA LEU A 283 -28.49 7.62 -23.44
C LEU A 283 -28.61 8.49 -24.71
N PRO A 284 -29.53 8.18 -25.61
CA PRO A 284 -29.75 9.01 -26.80
C PRO A 284 -30.14 10.44 -26.42
N GLY A 285 -29.56 11.43 -27.11
CA GLY A 285 -29.87 12.84 -26.88
C GLY A 285 -29.17 13.50 -25.69
N LEU A 286 -28.35 12.77 -24.92
CA LEU A 286 -27.62 13.33 -23.77
C LEU A 286 -26.69 14.48 -24.18
N GLU A 287 -25.96 14.36 -25.29
CA GLU A 287 -25.10 15.42 -25.81
C GLU A 287 -25.86 16.69 -26.22
N MET A 288 -27.09 16.51 -26.68
CA MET A 288 -27.95 17.62 -27.01
C MET A 288 -28.41 18.40 -25.75
N LEU A 289 -28.71 17.67 -24.65
CA LEU A 289 -28.98 18.28 -23.35
C LEU A 289 -27.76 19.01 -22.76
N GLU A 290 -26.56 18.45 -22.92
CA GLU A 290 -25.31 19.12 -22.53
C GLU A 290 -25.10 20.41 -23.32
N ARG A 291 -25.34 20.37 -24.65
CA ARG A 291 -25.25 21.56 -25.49
C ARG A 291 -26.25 22.64 -25.05
N ILE A 292 -27.52 22.28 -24.86
CA ILE A 292 -28.55 23.19 -24.33
C ILE A 292 -28.09 23.81 -23.02
N TYR A 293 -27.51 23.02 -22.11
CA TYR A 293 -27.00 23.52 -20.84
C TYR A 293 -25.93 24.59 -21.01
N PHE A 294 -24.95 24.40 -21.90
CA PHE A 294 -23.92 25.40 -22.16
C PHE A 294 -24.43 26.60 -22.95
N ASP A 295 -25.35 26.42 -23.88
CA ASP A 295 -25.97 27.52 -24.63
C ASP A 295 -26.75 28.43 -23.68
N LEU A 296 -27.45 27.87 -22.69
CA LEU A 296 -28.14 28.65 -21.65
C LEU A 296 -27.17 29.52 -20.82
N CYS A 297 -25.96 29.05 -20.55
CA CYS A 297 -24.94 29.85 -19.87
C CYS A 297 -24.47 31.07 -20.68
N GLY A 298 -24.64 31.06 -21.98
CA GLY A 298 -24.24 32.13 -22.91
C GLY A 298 -25.38 33.15 -23.25
N ILE A 299 -26.53 33.02 -22.62
CA ILE A 299 -27.65 33.95 -22.85
C ILE A 299 -27.58 35.15 -21.93
N GLU A 300 -27.89 36.36 -22.42
CA GLU A 300 -27.86 37.57 -21.63
C GLU A 300 -28.87 37.57 -20.48
N THR A 301 -28.56 38.31 -19.40
CA THR A 301 -29.32 38.33 -18.16
C THR A 301 -30.80 38.75 -18.33
N GLU A 302 -31.11 39.53 -19.34
CA GLU A 302 -32.49 40.01 -19.60
C GLU A 302 -33.45 38.87 -19.95
N HIS A 303 -32.98 37.85 -20.68
CA HIS A 303 -33.81 36.71 -21.10
C HIS A 303 -33.62 35.50 -20.15
N PHE A 304 -32.55 35.48 -19.37
CA PHE A 304 -32.20 34.38 -18.48
C PHE A 304 -33.30 34.08 -17.44
N GLY A 305 -33.98 35.10 -16.90
CA GLY A 305 -35.03 34.90 -15.92
C GLY A 305 -36.18 33.97 -16.36
N TYR A 306 -36.47 33.88 -17.68
CA TYR A 306 -37.46 32.94 -18.21
C TYR A 306 -36.91 31.52 -18.34
N LEU A 307 -35.60 31.36 -18.45
CA LEU A 307 -34.88 30.09 -18.67
C LEU A 307 -34.34 29.48 -17.36
N GLU A 308 -34.32 30.26 -16.27
CA GLU A 308 -33.81 29.85 -14.97
C GLU A 308 -34.36 28.48 -14.50
N PRO A 309 -35.68 28.16 -14.66
CA PRO A 309 -36.18 26.85 -14.24
C PRO A 309 -35.55 25.68 -15.03
N LEU A 310 -35.37 25.83 -16.34
CA LEU A 310 -34.70 24.82 -17.18
C LEU A 310 -33.24 24.73 -16.82
N TYR A 311 -32.56 25.85 -16.67
CA TYR A 311 -31.14 25.89 -16.30
C TYR A 311 -30.91 25.25 -14.93
N ALA A 312 -31.74 25.53 -13.93
CA ALA A 312 -31.62 24.94 -12.60
C ALA A 312 -31.79 23.40 -12.62
N GLN A 313 -32.73 22.88 -13.42
CA GLN A 313 -32.94 21.45 -13.58
C GLN A 313 -31.71 20.78 -14.27
N LEU A 314 -31.23 21.36 -15.37
CA LEU A 314 -30.03 20.83 -16.06
C LEU A 314 -28.80 20.92 -15.16
N MET A 315 -28.68 21.99 -14.38
CA MET A 315 -27.64 22.17 -13.38
C MET A 315 -27.62 21.06 -12.33
N GLU A 316 -28.80 20.68 -11.83
CA GLU A 316 -28.96 19.58 -10.89
C GLU A 316 -28.57 18.25 -11.55
N ILE A 317 -29.06 18.01 -12.76
CA ILE A 317 -28.78 16.78 -13.52
C ILE A 317 -27.27 16.59 -13.70
N PHE A 318 -26.57 17.59 -14.20
CA PHE A 318 -25.14 17.49 -14.51
C PHE A 318 -24.21 17.70 -13.29
N SER A 319 -24.77 17.84 -12.09
CA SER A 319 -23.99 17.96 -10.87
C SER A 319 -23.39 16.62 -10.38
N SER A 320 -23.94 15.50 -10.83
CA SER A 320 -23.51 14.16 -10.41
C SER A 320 -23.92 13.07 -11.40
N PRO A 321 -23.23 11.90 -11.42
CA PRO A 321 -23.64 10.75 -12.23
C PRO A 321 -25.07 10.27 -11.90
N THR A 322 -25.45 10.32 -10.63
CA THR A 322 -26.81 9.97 -10.19
C THR A 322 -27.88 10.95 -10.69
N GLY A 323 -27.53 12.22 -10.85
CA GLY A 323 -28.39 13.22 -11.48
C GLY A 323 -28.68 12.87 -12.94
N VAL A 324 -27.66 12.55 -13.71
CA VAL A 324 -27.80 12.15 -15.13
C VAL A 324 -28.58 10.84 -15.26
N GLN A 325 -28.42 9.90 -14.33
CA GLN A 325 -29.16 8.65 -14.33
C GLN A 325 -30.68 8.84 -14.21
N LYS A 326 -31.15 9.95 -13.58
CA LYS A 326 -32.59 10.31 -13.53
C LYS A 326 -33.20 10.47 -14.92
N LEU A 327 -32.41 10.84 -15.94
CA LEU A 327 -32.87 10.99 -17.33
C LEU A 327 -33.34 9.67 -17.96
N ARG A 328 -32.98 8.51 -17.39
CA ARG A 328 -33.51 7.21 -17.81
C ARG A 328 -34.98 7.00 -17.42
N ASN A 329 -35.49 7.85 -16.52
CA ASN A 329 -36.92 7.84 -16.15
C ASN A 329 -37.73 8.63 -17.14
N ASN A 330 -38.63 7.96 -17.86
CA ASN A 330 -39.45 8.56 -18.91
C ASN A 330 -40.36 9.73 -18.39
N VAL A 331 -40.80 9.65 -17.15
CA VAL A 331 -41.63 10.74 -16.57
C VAL A 331 -40.76 11.95 -16.29
N TYR A 332 -39.58 11.75 -15.73
CA TYR A 332 -38.66 12.83 -15.38
C TYR A 332 -38.16 13.57 -16.62
N ILE A 333 -37.77 12.86 -17.68
CA ILE A 333 -37.28 13.49 -18.91
C ILE A 333 -38.45 14.19 -19.65
N ALA A 334 -39.69 13.67 -19.56
CA ALA A 334 -40.85 14.35 -20.14
C ALA A 334 -41.11 15.69 -19.49
N ASP A 335 -41.09 15.75 -18.14
CA ASP A 335 -41.28 16.99 -17.38
C ASP A 335 -40.17 18.00 -17.68
N LEU A 336 -38.91 17.55 -17.76
CA LEU A 336 -37.77 18.38 -18.17
C LEU A 336 -38.00 19.03 -19.54
N LEU A 337 -38.33 18.19 -20.54
CA LEU A 337 -38.52 18.67 -21.92
C LEU A 337 -39.73 19.63 -22.05
N GLU A 338 -40.83 19.35 -21.35
CA GLU A 338 -42.00 20.24 -21.32
C GLU A 338 -41.67 21.58 -20.62
N THR A 339 -40.92 21.53 -19.53
CA THR A 339 -40.41 22.73 -18.86
C THR A 339 -39.48 23.51 -19.78
N GLY A 340 -38.59 22.84 -20.48
CA GLY A 340 -37.70 23.46 -21.46
C GLY A 340 -38.47 24.17 -22.57
N ARG A 341 -39.43 23.50 -23.19
CA ARG A 341 -40.26 24.04 -24.25
C ARG A 341 -41.02 25.27 -23.81
N ARG A 342 -41.66 25.21 -22.63
CA ARG A 342 -42.40 26.32 -22.05
C ARG A 342 -41.52 27.54 -21.74
N CYS A 343 -40.32 27.30 -21.19
CA CYS A 343 -39.38 28.36 -20.83
C CYS A 343 -38.81 29.03 -22.10
N THR A 344 -38.38 28.22 -23.08
CA THR A 344 -37.84 28.74 -24.35
C THR A 344 -38.88 29.51 -25.18
N ALA A 345 -40.10 29.00 -25.25
CA ALA A 345 -41.18 29.73 -25.93
C ALA A 345 -41.47 31.11 -25.35
N LYS A 346 -41.45 31.22 -23.99
CA LYS A 346 -41.62 32.52 -23.29
C LYS A 346 -40.46 33.49 -23.58
N ALA A 347 -39.21 32.98 -23.61
CA ALA A 347 -38.04 33.78 -23.90
C ALA A 347 -38.06 34.27 -25.35
N LEU A 348 -38.34 33.37 -26.33
CA LEU A 348 -38.46 33.72 -27.75
C LEU A 348 -39.50 34.77 -28.05
N ALA A 349 -40.65 34.70 -27.38
CA ALA A 349 -41.73 35.67 -27.56
C ALA A 349 -41.33 37.09 -27.13
N ARG A 350 -40.26 37.26 -26.36
CA ARG A 350 -39.78 38.57 -25.89
C ARG A 350 -38.44 38.99 -26.45
N SER A 351 -37.78 38.11 -27.19
CA SER A 351 -36.52 38.44 -27.87
C SER A 351 -36.77 39.10 -29.19
N GLU A 352 -35.96 40.11 -29.53
CA GLU A 352 -36.00 40.76 -30.86
C GLU A 352 -35.48 39.82 -31.93
N LYS A 353 -36.24 39.67 -33.02
CA LYS A 353 -35.85 38.85 -34.16
C LYS A 353 -34.56 39.39 -34.78
N GLY A 354 -33.53 38.53 -34.83
CA GLY A 354 -32.23 38.88 -35.38
C GLY A 354 -31.17 39.20 -34.32
N ALA A 355 -31.52 39.34 -33.06
CA ALA A 355 -30.57 39.39 -31.97
C ALA A 355 -29.84 38.05 -31.81
N ASP A 356 -28.62 38.07 -31.26
CA ASP A 356 -27.80 36.86 -31.02
C ASP A 356 -28.52 35.87 -30.13
N ASP A 357 -29.13 36.35 -29.08
CA ASP A 357 -29.95 35.55 -28.14
C ASP A 357 -31.16 34.90 -28.80
N TYR A 358 -31.83 35.59 -29.73
CA TYR A 358 -32.95 35.02 -30.49
C TYR A 358 -32.51 33.80 -31.29
N ASN A 359 -31.31 33.87 -31.96
CA ASN A 359 -30.79 32.77 -32.73
C ASN A 359 -30.41 31.58 -31.81
N LYS A 360 -29.74 31.83 -30.69
CA LYS A 360 -29.44 30.78 -29.69
C LYS A 360 -30.72 30.12 -29.14
N LEU A 361 -31.72 30.90 -28.76
CA LEU A 361 -33.01 30.40 -28.25
C LEU A 361 -33.75 29.57 -29.32
N LYS A 362 -33.62 29.93 -30.59
CA LYS A 362 -34.21 29.17 -31.69
C LYS A 362 -33.53 27.80 -31.81
N VAL A 363 -32.23 27.74 -31.74
CA VAL A 363 -31.46 26.47 -31.75
C VAL A 363 -31.87 25.61 -30.57
N ILE A 364 -31.94 26.18 -29.36
CA ILE A 364 -32.39 25.44 -28.16
C ILE A 364 -33.81 24.88 -28.35
N SER A 365 -34.71 25.65 -28.94
CA SER A 365 -36.09 25.20 -29.24
C SER A 365 -36.10 24.02 -30.22
N GLU A 366 -35.32 24.10 -31.28
CA GLU A 366 -35.18 23.05 -32.31
C GLU A 366 -34.59 21.76 -31.67
N ASP A 367 -33.54 21.88 -30.84
CA ASP A 367 -32.94 20.76 -30.14
C ASP A 367 -33.94 20.09 -29.15
N LEU A 368 -34.76 20.89 -28.45
CA LEU A 368 -35.81 20.35 -27.55
C LEU A 368 -36.88 19.60 -28.36
N ASP A 369 -37.31 20.11 -29.51
CA ASP A 369 -38.31 19.46 -30.38
C ASP A 369 -37.74 18.12 -30.94
N ILE A 370 -36.45 18.05 -31.27
CA ILE A 370 -35.78 16.82 -31.68
C ILE A 370 -35.76 15.81 -30.50
N LEU A 371 -35.40 16.25 -29.31
CA LEU A 371 -35.39 15.40 -28.11
C LEU A 371 -36.76 14.82 -27.77
N ILE A 372 -37.84 15.63 -27.98
CA ILE A 372 -39.20 15.17 -27.79
C ILE A 372 -39.59 14.12 -28.83
N ALA A 373 -39.11 14.25 -30.05
CA ALA A 373 -39.33 13.30 -31.15
C ALA A 373 -38.55 11.99 -30.98
N LEU A 374 -37.39 12.00 -30.32
CA LEU A 374 -36.58 10.82 -30.04
C LEU A 374 -37.13 9.95 -28.92
N LYS A 375 -38.06 10.43 -28.15
CA LYS A 375 -38.69 9.77 -27.02
C LYS A 375 -39.91 8.96 -27.44
#